data_9f3f48874e0758d289e1315f1dbcb9db
#
_entry.id   9f3f48874e0758d289e1315f1dbcb9db
#
_cell.length_a   1.000
_cell.length_b   1.000
_cell.length_c   1.000
_cell.angle_alpha   90.00
_cell.angle_beta   90.00
_cell.angle_gamma   90.00
#
_symmetry.space_group_name_H-M   'P 1'
#
loop_
_entity.id
_entity.type
_entity.pdbx_description
1 polymer ?
#
loop_
_entity_poly.entity_id
_entity_poly.type
_entity_poly.pdbx_seq_one_letter_code
_entity_poly.pdbx_strand_id
1 'polypeptide(L)'
;MVNKQASIHTPPTFIRLLTRLGSPVPLVPEERSKRISAVFLLLASTVVFVTFSLYHIYVGNYFVLMANAIALTGFVLLLLGLRRMERGLVLYWIMAFCFMLFCGIIVVLGRTEISYFLWIFIFPAVGFSILGARQGLAASLLFLVISIVLMSVPRSWLHTPPYSAYILVRSIVIYLTITLIFFYYETSQQILIQYIQREKTKFENASKVDALTGLANRRDIAEKLAIERLRQLRMGHPLTVILGDIDDFKHLNDTHGHDAGDHVLQRVAREMQRHTRDIDCPARWGGEEFLIMLVETDRESGRKVAERLRQTIAATR
;
A
#
# COMPACT_ATOMS: atom_id res chain seq x y z
N MET A 1 25.96 -18.55 -17.29
CA MET A 1 26.44 -17.39 -16.50
C MET A 1 25.54 -16.22 -16.77
N VAL A 2 24.70 -15.87 -15.83
CA VAL A 2 24.37 -14.55 -15.31
C VAL A 2 23.31 -14.78 -14.23
N ASN A 3 23.78 -15.08 -13.05
CA ASN A 3 22.98 -15.09 -11.82
C ASN A 3 22.92 -13.63 -11.33
N LYS A 4 21.98 -12.84 -11.85
CA LYS A 4 21.56 -11.58 -11.21
C LYS A 4 20.38 -11.91 -10.32
N GLN A 5 20.68 -12.38 -9.10
CA GLN A 5 19.75 -12.26 -7.99
C GLN A 5 19.20 -10.82 -8.01
N ALA A 6 17.91 -10.70 -8.33
CA ALA A 6 17.20 -9.46 -8.10
C ALA A 6 17.31 -9.19 -6.60
N SER A 7 18.21 -8.28 -6.23
CA SER A 7 18.30 -7.76 -4.87
C SER A 7 16.91 -7.19 -4.57
N ILE A 8 16.16 -7.88 -3.74
CA ILE A 8 14.94 -7.35 -3.13
C ILE A 8 15.40 -6.06 -2.45
N HIS A 9 15.12 -4.93 -3.08
CA HIS A 9 15.42 -3.61 -2.50
C HIS A 9 14.65 -3.50 -1.20
N THR A 10 15.30 -3.87 -0.10
CA THR A 10 14.73 -3.66 1.23
C THR A 10 14.52 -2.16 1.38
N PRO A 11 13.31 -1.72 1.74
CA PRO A 11 13.02 -0.30 1.86
C PRO A 11 14.02 0.36 2.83
N PRO A 12 14.39 1.62 2.61
CA PRO A 12 15.30 2.36 3.48
C PRO A 12 14.91 2.19 4.95
N THR A 13 15.90 2.13 5.84
CA THR A 13 15.70 1.89 7.29
C THR A 13 14.67 2.85 7.89
N PHE A 14 14.66 4.10 7.41
CA PHE A 14 13.70 5.12 7.81
C PHE A 14 12.24 4.73 7.46
N ILE A 15 11.98 4.27 6.25
CA ILE A 15 10.63 3.83 5.83
C ILE A 15 10.18 2.61 6.65
N ARG A 16 11.10 1.68 6.96
CA ARG A 16 10.80 0.54 7.84
C ARG A 16 10.41 0.99 9.24
N LEU A 17 11.09 1.99 9.78
CA LEU A 17 10.77 2.56 11.07
C LEU A 17 9.37 3.19 11.07
N LEU A 18 9.06 4.04 10.08
CA LEU A 18 7.74 4.67 9.93
C LEU A 18 6.62 3.63 9.80
N THR A 19 6.85 2.56 9.03
CA THR A 19 5.88 1.47 8.89
C THR A 19 5.61 0.76 10.23
N ARG A 20 6.67 0.44 10.99
CA ARG A 20 6.56 -0.21 12.31
C ARG A 20 5.86 0.69 13.34
N LEU A 21 6.11 1.99 13.29
CA LEU A 21 5.43 2.96 14.16
C LEU A 21 3.94 3.09 13.81
N GLY A 22 3.58 3.00 12.53
CA GLY A 22 2.20 3.17 12.08
C GLY A 22 1.31 1.94 12.21
N SER A 23 1.85 0.72 12.09
CA SER A 23 1.06 -0.51 12.22
C SER A 23 1.93 -1.74 12.49
N PRO A 24 1.54 -2.59 13.43
CA PRO A 24 2.15 -3.90 13.63
C PRO A 24 1.66 -4.96 12.63
N VAL A 25 0.57 -4.71 11.90
CA VAL A 25 -0.09 -5.67 11.00
C VAL A 25 0.20 -5.32 9.53
N PRO A 26 0.35 -6.31 8.62
CA PRO A 26 0.46 -6.07 7.19
C PRO A 26 -0.76 -5.33 6.65
N LEU A 27 -0.54 -4.25 5.92
CA LEU A 27 -1.59 -3.39 5.36
C LEU A 27 -1.60 -3.47 3.84
N VAL A 28 -2.78 -3.23 3.28
CA VAL A 28 -2.94 -3.00 1.84
C VAL A 28 -2.03 -1.83 1.41
N PRO A 29 -1.37 -1.89 0.24
CA PRO A 29 -0.37 -0.91 -0.19
C PRO A 29 -0.83 0.56 -0.10
N GLU A 30 -2.08 0.85 -0.44
CA GLU A 30 -2.63 2.21 -0.37
C GLU A 30 -2.74 2.72 1.08
N GLU A 31 -3.28 1.91 1.98
CA GLU A 31 -3.40 2.25 3.41
C GLU A 31 -2.01 2.40 4.05
N ARG A 32 -1.06 1.54 3.65
CA ARG A 32 0.33 1.61 4.10
C ARG A 32 0.98 2.95 3.74
N SER A 33 0.78 3.43 2.51
CA SER A 33 1.33 4.72 2.06
C SER A 33 0.76 5.87 2.89
N LYS A 34 -0.56 5.93 3.08
CA LYS A 34 -1.23 6.97 3.89
C LYS A 34 -0.75 6.96 5.34
N ARG A 35 -0.55 5.79 5.94
CA ARG A 35 -0.01 5.67 7.31
C ARG A 35 1.42 6.14 7.42
N ILE A 36 2.27 5.81 6.47
CA ILE A 36 3.66 6.30 6.44
C ILE A 36 3.65 7.83 6.40
N SER A 37 2.84 8.44 5.53
CA SER A 37 2.69 9.89 5.44
C SER A 37 2.15 10.49 6.74
N ALA A 38 1.14 9.88 7.35
CA ALA A 38 0.57 10.35 8.62
C ALA A 38 1.59 10.30 9.77
N VAL A 39 2.31 9.19 9.91
CA VAL A 39 3.37 9.06 10.93
C VAL A 39 4.49 10.07 10.69
N PHE A 40 4.93 10.24 9.44
CA PHE A 40 5.94 11.23 9.09
C PHE A 40 5.50 12.64 9.47
N LEU A 41 4.27 13.03 9.14
CA LEU A 41 3.71 14.35 9.47
C LEU A 41 3.61 14.56 10.99
N LEU A 42 3.18 13.55 11.75
CA LEU A 42 3.12 13.63 13.21
C LEU A 42 4.52 13.82 13.81
N LEU A 43 5.52 13.08 13.32
CA LEU A 43 6.90 13.23 13.79
C LEU A 43 7.50 14.59 13.42
N ALA A 44 7.32 15.04 12.17
CA ALA A 44 7.78 16.34 11.72
C ALA A 44 7.12 17.47 12.52
N SER A 45 5.80 17.39 12.73
CA SER A 45 5.09 18.36 13.58
C SER A 45 5.61 18.35 15.03
N THR A 46 5.92 17.17 15.58
CA THR A 46 6.49 17.06 16.93
C THR A 46 7.81 17.85 17.05
N VAL A 47 8.70 17.72 16.05
CA VAL A 47 9.97 18.48 16.03
C VAL A 47 9.70 19.99 16.02
N VAL A 48 8.78 20.44 15.16
CA VAL A 48 8.39 21.86 15.07
C VAL A 48 7.84 22.36 16.40
N PHE A 49 6.88 21.64 16.99
CA PHE A 49 6.24 22.06 18.26
C PHE A 49 7.23 22.07 19.44
N VAL A 50 8.17 21.11 19.49
CA VAL A 50 9.23 21.11 20.51
C VAL A 50 10.14 22.35 20.34
N THR A 51 10.55 22.65 19.10
CA THR A 51 11.38 23.83 18.81
C THR A 51 10.68 25.12 19.21
N PHE A 52 9.40 25.28 18.85
CA PHE A 52 8.59 26.42 19.27
C PHE A 52 8.40 26.49 20.80
N SER A 53 8.24 25.36 21.47
CA SER A 53 8.12 25.30 22.92
C SER A 53 9.38 25.81 23.61
N LEU A 54 10.57 25.42 23.12
CA LEU A 54 11.86 25.93 23.64
C LEU A 54 11.98 27.45 23.46
N TYR A 55 11.58 27.98 22.30
CA TYR A 55 11.53 29.42 22.07
C TYR A 55 10.57 30.12 23.04
N HIS A 56 9.36 29.58 23.26
CA HIS A 56 8.37 30.19 24.14
C HIS A 56 8.73 30.09 25.63
N ILE A 57 9.52 29.10 26.05
CA ILE A 57 10.14 29.06 27.37
C ILE A 57 11.10 30.25 27.53
N TYR A 58 11.94 30.49 26.52
CA TYR A 58 12.91 31.62 26.54
C TYR A 58 12.19 32.98 26.60
N VAL A 59 11.10 33.17 25.86
CA VAL A 59 10.31 34.43 25.83
C VAL A 59 9.36 34.56 27.02
N GLY A 60 9.16 33.50 27.83
CA GLY A 60 8.25 33.50 28.98
C GLY A 60 6.75 33.44 28.62
N ASN A 61 6.38 32.97 27.40
CA ASN A 61 5.00 32.87 26.97
C ASN A 61 4.41 31.50 27.34
N TYR A 62 3.99 31.36 28.58
CA TYR A 62 3.44 30.11 29.14
C TYR A 62 2.10 29.69 28.53
N PHE A 63 1.31 30.62 27.97
CA PHE A 63 0.04 30.32 27.31
C PHE A 63 0.27 29.46 26.03
N VAL A 64 1.21 29.88 25.18
CA VAL A 64 1.56 29.13 23.96
C VAL A 64 2.26 27.83 24.32
N LEU A 65 3.05 27.80 25.37
CA LEU A 65 3.69 26.57 25.87
C LEU A 65 2.63 25.52 26.26
N MET A 66 1.58 25.93 26.97
CA MET A 66 0.47 25.03 27.34
C MET A 66 -0.28 24.52 26.10
N ALA A 67 -0.55 25.40 25.13
CA ALA A 67 -1.20 24.99 23.86
C ALA A 67 -0.35 23.98 23.09
N ASN A 68 0.97 24.17 23.04
CA ASN A 68 1.89 23.21 22.42
C ASN A 68 1.90 21.86 23.14
N ALA A 69 1.86 21.85 24.47
CA ALA A 69 1.80 20.61 25.25
C ALA A 69 0.52 19.80 24.96
N ILE A 70 -0.62 20.49 24.84
CA ILE A 70 -1.89 19.85 24.44
C ILE A 70 -1.77 19.25 23.03
N ALA A 71 -1.20 19.99 22.08
CA ALA A 71 -1.02 19.50 20.71
C ALA A 71 -0.09 18.27 20.66
N LEU A 72 1.03 18.27 21.37
CA LEU A 72 1.96 17.14 21.47
C LEU A 72 1.29 15.92 22.08
N THR A 73 0.47 16.09 23.11
CA THR A 73 -0.32 15.00 23.70
C THR A 73 -1.29 14.43 22.67
N GLY A 74 -1.97 15.28 21.90
CA GLY A 74 -2.85 14.87 20.80
C GLY A 74 -2.10 14.06 19.72
N PHE A 75 -0.88 14.43 19.36
CA PHE A 75 -0.05 13.69 18.40
C PHE A 75 0.28 12.28 18.89
N VAL A 76 0.61 12.13 20.17
CA VAL A 76 0.85 10.80 20.77
C VAL A 76 -0.42 9.95 20.72
N LEU A 77 -1.58 10.52 21.09
CA LEU A 77 -2.86 9.80 21.04
C LEU A 77 -3.24 9.37 19.61
N LEU A 78 -3.02 10.24 18.61
CA LEU A 78 -3.24 9.93 17.20
C LEU A 78 -2.31 8.81 16.72
N LEU A 79 -1.03 8.83 17.10
CA LEU A 79 -0.09 7.78 16.77
C LEU A 79 -0.49 6.43 17.37
N LEU A 80 -0.93 6.42 18.64
CA LEU A 80 -1.45 5.23 19.29
C LEU A 80 -2.74 4.72 18.64
N GLY A 81 -3.63 5.63 18.22
CA GLY A 81 -4.83 5.31 17.47
C GLY A 81 -4.52 4.65 16.13
N LEU A 82 -3.58 5.20 15.36
CA LEU A 82 -3.13 4.62 14.08
C LEU A 82 -2.58 3.19 14.23
N ARG A 83 -1.93 2.88 15.37
CA ARG A 83 -1.42 1.52 15.63
C ARG A 83 -2.51 0.50 15.93
N ARG A 84 -3.65 0.93 16.48
CA ARG A 84 -4.74 0.04 16.92
C ARG A 84 -5.82 -0.20 15.88
N MET A 85 -6.01 0.72 14.94
CA MET A 85 -7.09 0.65 13.95
C MET A 85 -6.59 0.10 12.62
N GLU A 86 -7.30 -0.86 12.05
CA GLU A 86 -6.99 -1.41 10.73
C GLU A 86 -7.23 -0.39 9.61
N ARG A 87 -8.31 0.39 9.70
CA ARG A 87 -8.65 1.46 8.76
C ARG A 87 -8.48 2.82 9.41
N GLY A 88 -7.55 3.63 8.88
CA GLY A 88 -7.19 4.93 9.44
C GLY A 88 -8.06 6.11 9.00
N LEU A 89 -9.08 5.93 8.15
CA LEU A 89 -9.81 7.02 7.52
C LEU A 89 -10.34 8.07 8.51
N VAL A 90 -10.95 7.63 9.61
CA VAL A 90 -11.46 8.54 10.65
C VAL A 90 -10.32 9.33 11.30
N LEU A 91 -9.20 8.66 11.60
CA LEU A 91 -8.04 9.32 12.19
C LEU A 91 -7.39 10.31 11.22
N TYR A 92 -7.36 10.02 9.92
CA TYR A 92 -6.86 10.97 8.91
C TYR A 92 -7.71 12.25 8.86
N TRP A 93 -9.03 12.12 8.94
CA TRP A 93 -9.91 13.29 9.02
C TRP A 93 -9.74 14.07 10.32
N ILE A 94 -9.57 13.37 11.46
CA ILE A 94 -9.26 14.02 12.74
C ILE A 94 -7.93 14.78 12.64
N MET A 95 -6.89 14.18 12.06
CA MET A 95 -5.60 14.85 11.85
C MET A 95 -5.72 16.10 10.98
N ALA A 96 -6.42 15.99 9.84
CA ALA A 96 -6.66 17.12 8.95
C ALA A 96 -7.44 18.25 9.66
N PHE A 97 -8.48 17.89 10.43
CA PHE A 97 -9.26 18.83 11.20
C PHE A 97 -8.44 19.53 12.30
N CYS A 98 -7.66 18.77 13.08
CA CYS A 98 -6.78 19.33 14.11
C CYS A 98 -5.75 20.29 13.50
N PHE A 99 -5.18 19.94 12.34
CA PHE A 99 -4.22 20.81 11.65
C PHE A 99 -4.90 22.06 11.07
N MET A 100 -6.11 21.93 10.53
CA MET A 100 -6.95 23.05 10.08
C MET A 100 -7.25 24.02 11.23
N LEU A 101 -7.67 23.47 12.36
CA LEU A 101 -7.96 24.25 13.57
C LEU A 101 -6.71 24.98 14.08
N PHE A 102 -5.57 24.29 14.12
CA PHE A 102 -4.29 24.88 14.50
C PHE A 102 -3.91 26.06 13.59
N CYS A 103 -3.95 25.87 12.27
CA CYS A 103 -3.67 26.93 11.31
C CYS A 103 -4.68 28.10 11.46
N GLY A 104 -5.95 27.80 11.68
CA GLY A 104 -6.98 28.83 11.92
C GLY A 104 -6.71 29.65 13.19
N ILE A 105 -6.36 29.00 14.30
CA ILE A 105 -5.98 29.67 15.54
C ILE A 105 -4.76 30.59 15.32
N ILE A 106 -3.74 30.11 14.62
CA ILE A 106 -2.55 30.91 14.33
C ILE A 106 -2.89 32.14 13.48
N VAL A 107 -3.72 32.01 12.45
CA VAL A 107 -4.19 33.16 11.65
C VAL A 107 -4.94 34.17 12.53
N VAL A 108 -5.66 33.67 13.53
CA VAL A 108 -6.41 34.50 14.46
C VAL A 108 -5.50 35.24 15.44
N LEU A 109 -4.60 34.53 16.11
CA LEU A 109 -3.74 35.08 17.16
C LEU A 109 -2.55 35.83 16.60
N GLY A 110 -2.10 35.47 15.41
CA GLY A 110 -0.86 35.96 14.82
C GLY A 110 -0.96 37.29 14.08
N ARG A 111 -2.03 38.06 14.24
CA ARG A 111 -2.19 39.35 13.56
C ARG A 111 -1.20 40.42 13.94
N THR A 112 -0.56 40.28 15.08
CA THR A 112 0.54 41.15 15.52
C THR A 112 1.82 40.92 14.72
N GLU A 113 1.97 39.70 14.15
CA GLU A 113 3.11 39.28 13.37
C GLU A 113 2.67 38.78 11.99
N ILE A 114 3.01 39.52 10.94
CA ILE A 114 2.55 39.24 9.55
C ILE A 114 2.90 37.83 9.07
N SER A 115 3.95 37.21 9.63
CA SER A 115 4.42 35.87 9.22
C SER A 115 3.49 34.71 9.59
N TYR A 116 2.60 34.88 10.55
CA TYR A 116 1.77 33.77 11.04
C TYR A 116 0.75 33.27 10.03
N PHE A 117 0.26 34.08 9.10
CA PHE A 117 -0.67 33.60 8.07
C PHE A 117 -0.01 32.64 7.07
N LEU A 118 1.32 32.59 6.98
CA LEU A 118 2.04 31.69 6.09
C LEU A 118 1.77 30.21 6.39
N TRP A 119 1.37 29.89 7.61
CA TRP A 119 1.03 28.51 8.00
C TRP A 119 -0.15 27.92 7.24
N ILE A 120 -1.05 28.75 6.69
CA ILE A 120 -2.18 28.25 5.89
C ILE A 120 -1.71 27.49 4.64
N PHE A 121 -0.55 27.88 4.06
CA PHE A 121 -0.03 27.29 2.82
C PHE A 121 0.48 25.86 2.98
N ILE A 122 0.69 25.39 4.22
CA ILE A 122 1.10 24.02 4.49
C ILE A 122 -0.10 23.06 4.42
N PHE A 123 -1.33 23.57 4.65
CA PHE A 123 -2.51 22.71 4.74
C PHE A 123 -2.76 21.89 3.47
N PRO A 124 -2.68 22.40 2.22
CA PRO A 124 -2.87 21.58 1.03
C PRO A 124 -1.91 20.39 1.01
N ALA A 125 -0.62 20.58 1.31
CA ALA A 125 0.35 19.51 1.34
C ALA A 125 -0.05 18.40 2.33
N VAL A 126 -0.46 18.76 3.54
CA VAL A 126 -0.93 17.83 4.58
C VAL A 126 -2.23 17.15 4.14
N GLY A 127 -3.21 17.92 3.67
CA GLY A 127 -4.51 17.42 3.25
C GLY A 127 -4.40 16.35 2.14
N PHE A 128 -3.64 16.65 1.09
CA PHE A 128 -3.44 15.70 -0.01
C PHE A 128 -2.66 14.45 0.43
N SER A 129 -1.62 14.60 1.24
CA SER A 129 -0.79 13.47 1.68
C SER A 129 -1.54 12.43 2.52
N ILE A 130 -2.55 12.84 3.30
CA ILE A 130 -3.29 11.93 4.19
C ILE A 130 -4.69 11.57 3.69
N LEU A 131 -5.37 12.48 2.99
CA LEU A 131 -6.73 12.24 2.49
C LEU A 131 -6.77 11.78 1.02
N GLY A 132 -5.69 11.98 0.27
CA GLY A 132 -5.61 11.70 -1.17
C GLY A 132 -6.26 12.79 -2.03
N ALA A 133 -6.29 12.61 -3.36
CA ALA A 133 -6.61 13.66 -4.32
C ALA A 133 -8.00 14.31 -4.11
N ARG A 134 -9.08 13.51 -4.08
CA ARG A 134 -10.45 14.04 -4.04
C ARG A 134 -10.79 14.68 -2.69
N GLN A 135 -10.52 13.97 -1.60
CA GLN A 135 -10.85 14.44 -0.25
C GLN A 135 -9.89 15.56 0.18
N GLY A 136 -8.61 15.48 -0.20
CA GLY A 136 -7.63 16.53 0.03
C GLY A 136 -7.98 17.84 -0.69
N LEU A 137 -8.50 17.76 -1.93
CA LEU A 137 -8.99 18.93 -2.66
C LEU A 137 -10.18 19.58 -1.93
N ALA A 138 -11.18 18.77 -1.56
CA ALA A 138 -12.37 19.28 -0.85
C ALA A 138 -11.99 19.93 0.50
N ALA A 139 -11.12 19.30 1.28
CA ALA A 139 -10.65 19.84 2.55
C ALA A 139 -9.83 21.13 2.34
N SER A 140 -9.00 21.20 1.32
CA SER A 140 -8.20 22.40 1.01
C SER A 140 -9.08 23.56 0.58
N LEU A 141 -10.09 23.33 -0.26
CA LEU A 141 -11.03 24.39 -0.67
C LEU A 141 -11.88 24.87 0.50
N LEU A 142 -12.35 23.96 1.35
CA LEU A 142 -13.06 24.33 2.58
C LEU A 142 -12.19 25.20 3.50
N PHE A 143 -10.92 24.80 3.70
CA PHE A 143 -10.01 25.56 4.54
C PHE A 143 -9.63 26.92 3.94
N LEU A 144 -9.57 27.04 2.61
CA LEU A 144 -9.40 28.33 1.94
C LEU A 144 -10.55 29.28 2.29
N VAL A 145 -11.80 28.80 2.20
CA VAL A 145 -12.98 29.62 2.55
C VAL A 145 -12.92 30.06 4.02
N ILE A 146 -12.62 29.13 4.93
CA ILE A 146 -12.46 29.43 6.35
C ILE A 146 -11.35 30.48 6.56
N SER A 147 -10.21 30.31 5.90
CA SER A 147 -9.08 31.25 6.00
C SER A 147 -9.44 32.65 5.50
N ILE A 148 -10.17 32.76 4.38
CA ILE A 148 -10.66 34.05 3.86
C ILE A 148 -11.56 34.73 4.89
N VAL A 149 -12.51 34.00 5.47
CA VAL A 149 -13.39 34.54 6.52
C VAL A 149 -12.59 35.00 7.72
N LEU A 150 -11.68 34.15 8.23
CA LEU A 150 -10.84 34.49 9.39
C LEU A 150 -9.93 35.70 9.13
N MET A 151 -9.46 35.90 7.93
CA MET A 151 -8.62 37.05 7.55
C MET A 151 -9.42 38.32 7.34
N SER A 152 -10.70 38.24 6.96
CA SER A 152 -11.55 39.38 6.58
C SER A 152 -12.35 39.98 7.75
N VAL A 153 -12.67 39.16 8.79
CA VAL A 153 -13.52 39.61 9.90
C VAL A 153 -12.83 40.66 10.76
N PRO A 154 -13.41 41.86 10.95
CA PRO A 154 -12.90 42.87 11.88
C PRO A 154 -12.98 42.32 13.32
N ARG A 155 -11.94 42.57 14.12
CA ARG A 155 -11.89 42.08 15.51
C ARG A 155 -11.80 43.26 16.46
N SER A 156 -12.94 43.82 16.76
CA SER A 156 -13.09 44.88 17.75
C SER A 156 -12.58 44.47 19.14
N TRP A 157 -12.77 43.21 19.53
CA TRP A 157 -12.34 42.68 20.81
C TRP A 157 -10.83 42.32 20.92
N LEU A 158 -10.11 42.18 19.78
CA LEU A 158 -8.66 41.95 19.75
C LEU A 158 -7.86 43.24 19.44
N HIS A 159 -8.52 44.37 19.19
CA HIS A 159 -7.93 45.68 18.86
C HIS A 159 -6.94 45.63 17.68
N THR A 160 -7.07 44.64 16.79
CA THR A 160 -6.21 44.47 15.63
C THR A 160 -6.99 44.64 14.33
N PRO A 161 -6.44 45.38 13.33
CA PRO A 161 -7.10 45.57 12.05
C PRO A 161 -7.16 44.23 11.27
N PRO A 162 -8.15 44.10 10.34
CA PRO A 162 -8.16 42.96 9.41
C PRO A 162 -6.90 42.97 8.52
N TYR A 163 -6.57 41.83 7.92
CA TYR A 163 -5.51 41.82 6.90
C TYR A 163 -5.88 42.69 5.74
N SER A 164 -4.90 43.40 5.14
CA SER A 164 -5.16 44.25 3.98
C SER A 164 -5.66 43.41 2.80
N ALA A 165 -6.52 44.02 1.95
CA ALA A 165 -7.03 43.37 0.76
C ALA A 165 -5.91 42.85 -0.16
N TYR A 166 -4.77 43.53 -0.19
CA TYR A 166 -3.58 43.11 -0.92
C TYR A 166 -2.99 41.78 -0.42
N ILE A 167 -2.85 41.61 0.90
CA ILE A 167 -2.37 40.36 1.51
C ILE A 167 -3.38 39.25 1.24
N LEU A 168 -4.68 39.52 1.40
CA LEU A 168 -5.75 38.56 1.18
C LEU A 168 -5.73 38.02 -0.27
N VAL A 169 -5.71 38.89 -1.27
CA VAL A 169 -5.71 38.48 -2.69
C VAL A 169 -4.47 37.66 -3.01
N ARG A 170 -3.29 38.08 -2.56
CA ARG A 170 -2.05 37.32 -2.76
C ARG A 170 -2.12 35.95 -2.10
N SER A 171 -2.63 35.87 -0.87
CA SER A 171 -2.77 34.60 -0.15
C SER A 171 -3.69 33.64 -0.88
N ILE A 172 -4.82 34.12 -1.43
CA ILE A 172 -5.73 33.31 -2.24
C ILE A 172 -5.01 32.74 -3.47
N VAL A 173 -4.31 33.59 -4.22
CA VAL A 173 -3.60 33.16 -5.45
C VAL A 173 -2.53 32.13 -5.13
N ILE A 174 -1.70 32.38 -4.11
CA ILE A 174 -0.64 31.44 -3.70
C ILE A 174 -1.25 30.13 -3.22
N TYR A 175 -2.31 30.20 -2.40
CA TYR A 175 -2.97 29.01 -1.87
C TYR A 175 -3.57 28.14 -2.97
N LEU A 176 -4.28 28.74 -3.92
CA LEU A 176 -4.85 28.03 -5.06
C LEU A 176 -3.77 27.42 -5.95
N THR A 177 -2.66 28.13 -6.17
CA THR A 177 -1.50 27.61 -6.93
C THR A 177 -0.93 26.37 -6.25
N ILE A 178 -0.69 26.42 -4.94
CA ILE A 178 -0.17 25.27 -4.16
C ILE A 178 -1.17 24.12 -4.20
N THR A 179 -2.46 24.41 -4.00
CA THR A 179 -3.52 23.39 -4.06
C THR A 179 -3.56 22.70 -5.43
N LEU A 180 -3.42 23.45 -6.53
CA LEU A 180 -3.39 22.91 -7.89
C LEU A 180 -2.16 22.02 -8.11
N ILE A 181 -0.98 22.46 -7.63
CA ILE A 181 0.28 21.69 -7.73
C ILE A 181 0.13 20.34 -6.99
N PHE A 182 -0.36 20.36 -5.75
CA PHE A 182 -0.54 19.12 -4.98
C PHE A 182 -1.63 18.21 -5.56
N PHE A 183 -2.73 18.78 -6.06
CA PHE A 183 -3.76 18.01 -6.76
C PHE A 183 -3.21 17.32 -8.01
N TYR A 184 -2.46 18.05 -8.83
CA TYR A 184 -1.80 17.48 -10.01
C TYR A 184 -0.79 16.38 -9.61
N TYR A 185 0.05 16.65 -8.61
CA TYR A 185 1.03 15.68 -8.12
C TYR A 185 0.37 14.39 -7.64
N GLU A 186 -0.61 14.49 -6.76
CA GLU A 186 -1.31 13.33 -6.21
C GLU A 186 -2.04 12.52 -7.29
N THR A 187 -2.71 13.21 -8.23
CA THR A 187 -3.38 12.55 -9.35
C THR A 187 -2.38 11.83 -10.26
N SER A 188 -1.25 12.47 -10.56
CA SER A 188 -0.19 11.88 -11.38
C SER A 188 0.44 10.65 -10.72
N GLN A 189 0.65 10.67 -9.40
CA GLN A 189 1.13 9.52 -8.64
C GLN A 189 0.14 8.34 -8.70
N GLN A 190 -1.16 8.61 -8.56
CA GLN A 190 -2.18 7.57 -8.66
C GLN A 190 -2.22 6.92 -10.05
N ILE A 191 -2.12 7.73 -11.11
CA ILE A 191 -2.04 7.22 -12.50
C ILE A 191 -0.79 6.37 -12.69
N LEU A 192 0.37 6.81 -12.23
CA LEU A 192 1.63 6.08 -12.34
C LEU A 192 1.58 4.74 -11.60
N ILE A 193 1.05 4.70 -10.38
CA ILE A 193 0.89 3.46 -9.61
C ILE A 193 -0.02 2.48 -10.35
N GLN A 194 -1.14 2.94 -10.91
CA GLN A 194 -2.05 2.11 -11.69
C GLN A 194 -1.38 1.57 -12.97
N TYR A 195 -0.59 2.39 -13.64
CA TYR A 195 0.18 1.98 -14.82
C TYR A 195 1.18 0.86 -14.49
N ILE A 196 1.98 1.06 -13.44
CA ILE A 196 2.96 0.06 -12.97
C ILE A 196 2.26 -1.26 -12.58
N GLN A 197 1.14 -1.19 -11.88
CA GLN A 197 0.37 -2.38 -11.52
C GLN A 197 -0.15 -3.13 -12.75
N ARG A 198 -0.67 -2.41 -13.75
CA ARG A 198 -1.12 -3.03 -15.01
C ARG A 198 0.02 -3.69 -15.77
N GLU A 199 1.17 -3.06 -15.86
CA GLU A 199 2.34 -3.64 -16.53
C GLU A 199 2.85 -4.89 -15.78
N LYS A 200 2.89 -4.84 -14.44
CA LYS A 200 3.23 -6.00 -13.61
C LYS A 200 2.27 -7.17 -13.88
N THR A 201 0.96 -6.91 -13.88
CA THR A 201 -0.05 -7.95 -14.16
C THR A 201 0.07 -8.51 -15.58
N LYS A 202 0.36 -7.67 -16.59
CA LYS A 202 0.64 -8.14 -17.96
C LYS A 202 1.86 -9.05 -18.00
N PHE A 203 2.94 -8.68 -17.32
CA PHE A 203 4.16 -9.47 -17.26
C PHE A 203 3.92 -10.82 -16.54
N GLU A 204 3.24 -10.82 -15.40
CA GLU A 204 2.83 -12.04 -14.68
C GLU A 204 1.93 -12.93 -15.56
N ASN A 205 0.98 -12.32 -16.28
CA ASN A 205 0.12 -13.04 -17.21
C ASN A 205 0.85 -13.55 -18.46
N ALA A 206 1.95 -12.93 -18.87
CA ALA A 206 2.79 -13.40 -19.97
C ALA A 206 3.74 -14.53 -19.54
N SER A 207 3.96 -14.71 -18.24
CA SER A 207 4.73 -15.84 -17.73
C SER A 207 3.98 -17.14 -18.01
N LYS A 208 4.71 -18.14 -18.52
CA LYS A 208 4.20 -19.50 -18.75
C LYS A 208 4.47 -20.43 -17.56
N VAL A 209 5.18 -19.91 -16.55
CA VAL A 209 5.70 -20.68 -15.42
C VAL A 209 5.07 -20.15 -14.13
N ASP A 210 4.69 -21.04 -13.23
CA ASP A 210 4.29 -20.72 -11.86
C ASP A 210 5.52 -20.31 -11.04
N ALA A 211 5.47 -19.11 -10.45
CA ALA A 211 6.63 -18.51 -9.80
C ALA A 211 7.07 -19.24 -8.53
N LEU A 212 6.16 -19.96 -7.85
CA LEU A 212 6.47 -20.69 -6.61
C LEU A 212 7.07 -22.07 -6.91
N THR A 213 6.46 -22.80 -7.84
CA THR A 213 6.78 -24.22 -8.08
C THR A 213 7.70 -24.44 -9.26
N GLY A 214 7.85 -23.49 -10.17
CA GLY A 214 8.62 -23.64 -11.39
C GLY A 214 7.97 -24.53 -12.46
N LEU A 215 6.75 -25.06 -12.21
CA LEU A 215 5.97 -25.82 -13.17
C LEU A 215 5.30 -24.90 -14.21
N ALA A 216 4.77 -25.50 -15.27
CA ALA A 216 3.84 -24.80 -16.14
C ALA A 216 2.67 -24.22 -15.32
N ASN A 217 2.25 -22.99 -15.60
CA ASN A 217 1.06 -22.45 -14.96
C ASN A 217 -0.21 -22.87 -15.69
N ARG A 218 -1.36 -22.58 -15.12
CA ARG A 218 -2.69 -22.93 -15.67
C ARG A 218 -2.86 -22.49 -17.12
N ARG A 219 -2.28 -21.34 -17.49
CA ARG A 219 -2.39 -20.81 -18.85
C ARG A 219 -1.58 -21.63 -19.84
N ASP A 220 -0.30 -21.90 -19.52
CA ASP A 220 0.59 -22.65 -20.41
C ASP A 220 0.08 -24.09 -20.64
N ILE A 221 -0.36 -24.75 -19.56
CA ILE A 221 -0.91 -26.11 -19.71
C ILE A 221 -2.20 -26.14 -20.51
N ALA A 222 -3.09 -25.13 -20.37
CA ALA A 222 -4.31 -25.03 -21.15
C ALA A 222 -4.02 -24.83 -22.67
N GLU A 223 -3.03 -23.99 -23.00
CA GLU A 223 -2.58 -23.81 -24.38
C GLU A 223 -2.01 -25.12 -24.94
N LYS A 224 -1.15 -25.81 -24.18
CA LYS A 224 -0.58 -27.10 -24.58
C LYS A 224 -1.62 -28.20 -24.75
N LEU A 225 -2.59 -28.28 -23.82
CA LEU A 225 -3.69 -29.24 -23.90
C LEU A 225 -4.53 -29.03 -25.18
N ALA A 226 -4.80 -27.78 -25.55
CA ALA A 226 -5.54 -27.48 -26.78
C ALA A 226 -4.76 -27.97 -28.03
N ILE A 227 -3.44 -27.77 -28.06
CA ILE A 227 -2.61 -28.24 -29.15
C ILE A 227 -2.56 -29.77 -29.21
N GLU A 228 -2.31 -30.44 -28.08
CA GLU A 228 -2.21 -31.91 -28.03
C GLU A 228 -3.55 -32.58 -28.31
N ARG A 229 -4.69 -31.98 -27.94
CA ARG A 229 -6.02 -32.45 -28.34
C ARG A 229 -6.21 -32.42 -29.85
N LEU A 230 -5.76 -31.37 -30.53
CA LEU A 230 -5.81 -31.32 -32.00
C LEU A 230 -4.91 -32.40 -32.65
N ARG A 231 -3.73 -32.68 -32.05
CA ARG A 231 -2.86 -33.77 -32.51
C ARG A 231 -3.51 -35.13 -32.30
N GLN A 232 -4.11 -35.35 -31.13
CA GLN A 232 -4.87 -36.57 -30.83
C GLN A 232 -5.95 -36.82 -31.87
N LEU A 233 -6.76 -35.82 -32.20
CA LEU A 233 -7.83 -35.95 -33.21
C LEU A 233 -7.32 -36.28 -34.61
N ARG A 234 -6.09 -35.84 -34.94
CA ARG A 234 -5.48 -36.05 -36.27
C ARG A 234 -4.73 -37.38 -36.37
N MET A 235 -4.02 -37.77 -35.32
CA MET A 235 -3.09 -38.89 -35.33
C MET A 235 -3.61 -40.13 -34.59
N GLY A 236 -4.66 -40.00 -33.79
CA GLY A 236 -5.23 -41.08 -33.00
C GLY A 236 -4.41 -41.49 -31.75
N HIS A 237 -3.34 -40.75 -31.43
CA HIS A 237 -2.52 -41.05 -30.23
C HIS A 237 -3.31 -40.74 -28.94
N PRO A 238 -3.24 -41.59 -27.92
CA PRO A 238 -3.94 -41.36 -26.65
C PRO A 238 -3.35 -40.20 -25.88
N LEU A 239 -4.20 -39.41 -25.22
CA LEU A 239 -3.85 -38.30 -24.34
C LEU A 239 -4.55 -38.49 -23.00
N THR A 240 -3.77 -38.50 -21.90
CA THR A 240 -4.34 -38.62 -20.57
C THR A 240 -4.02 -37.35 -19.76
N VAL A 241 -5.01 -36.94 -18.98
CA VAL A 241 -4.88 -35.82 -18.04
C VAL A 241 -5.13 -36.34 -16.64
N ILE A 242 -4.24 -36.02 -15.72
CA ILE A 242 -4.34 -36.30 -14.29
C ILE A 242 -4.57 -34.96 -13.58
N LEU A 243 -5.60 -34.90 -12.75
CA LEU A 243 -5.83 -33.78 -11.83
C LEU A 243 -5.64 -34.31 -10.41
N GLY A 244 -4.86 -33.61 -9.59
CA GLY A 244 -4.61 -33.93 -8.20
C GLY A 244 -4.72 -32.69 -7.33
N ASP A 245 -5.09 -32.90 -6.09
CA ASP A 245 -5.21 -31.88 -5.06
C ASP A 245 -4.48 -32.36 -3.80
N ILE A 246 -3.98 -31.42 -2.98
CA ILE A 246 -3.31 -31.76 -1.72
C ILE A 246 -4.34 -31.83 -0.60
N ASP A 247 -4.52 -33.02 -0.05
CA ASP A 247 -5.46 -33.24 1.04
C ASP A 247 -5.11 -32.37 2.25
N ASP A 248 -6.13 -31.74 2.86
CA ASP A 248 -6.03 -30.93 4.09
C ASP A 248 -5.02 -29.76 4.02
N PHE A 249 -4.71 -29.24 2.81
CA PHE A 249 -3.72 -28.19 2.63
C PHE A 249 -4.03 -26.92 3.43
N LYS A 250 -5.30 -26.56 3.54
CA LYS A 250 -5.74 -25.44 4.37
C LYS A 250 -5.39 -25.67 5.84
N HIS A 251 -5.65 -26.87 6.38
CA HIS A 251 -5.31 -27.21 7.77
C HIS A 251 -3.80 -27.16 8.02
N LEU A 252 -3.00 -27.59 7.05
CA LEU A 252 -1.55 -27.48 7.09
C LEU A 252 -1.11 -26.02 7.21
N ASN A 253 -1.67 -25.13 6.38
CA ASN A 253 -1.37 -23.70 6.43
C ASN A 253 -1.80 -23.06 7.76
N ASP A 254 -2.99 -23.41 8.24
CA ASP A 254 -3.52 -22.83 9.48
C ASP A 254 -2.70 -23.28 10.71
N THR A 255 -2.10 -24.47 10.66
CA THR A 255 -1.28 -25.04 11.76
C THR A 255 0.18 -24.60 11.71
N HIS A 256 0.80 -24.57 10.53
CA HIS A 256 2.25 -24.41 10.35
C HIS A 256 2.65 -23.12 9.62
N GLY A 257 1.67 -22.32 9.19
CA GLY A 257 1.88 -21.08 8.46
C GLY A 257 2.04 -21.28 6.95
N HIS A 258 1.85 -20.20 6.19
CA HIS A 258 1.91 -20.20 4.72
C HIS A 258 3.28 -20.63 4.16
N ASP A 259 4.36 -20.29 4.84
CA ASP A 259 5.72 -20.68 4.41
C ASP A 259 5.87 -22.20 4.37
N ALA A 260 5.27 -22.93 5.34
CA ALA A 260 5.27 -24.40 5.34
C ALA A 260 4.44 -24.96 4.18
N GLY A 261 3.29 -24.35 3.87
CA GLY A 261 2.49 -24.70 2.69
C GLY A 261 3.24 -24.49 1.38
N ASP A 262 3.97 -23.39 1.25
CA ASP A 262 4.79 -23.10 0.08
C ASP A 262 5.90 -24.15 -0.11
N HIS A 263 6.54 -24.60 0.96
CA HIS A 263 7.51 -25.70 0.91
C HIS A 263 6.90 -27.02 0.46
N VAL A 264 5.68 -27.34 0.91
CA VAL A 264 4.96 -28.55 0.47
C VAL A 264 4.64 -28.44 -1.03
N LEU A 265 4.10 -27.34 -1.50
CA LEU A 265 3.83 -27.10 -2.94
C LEU A 265 5.08 -27.26 -3.80
N GLN A 266 6.20 -26.68 -3.39
CA GLN A 266 7.47 -26.82 -4.10
C GLN A 266 7.99 -28.26 -4.10
N ARG A 267 7.73 -29.00 -3.03
CA ARG A 267 8.15 -30.40 -2.94
C ARG A 267 7.30 -31.28 -3.85
N VAL A 268 5.98 -31.15 -3.84
CA VAL A 268 5.07 -31.85 -4.76
C VAL A 268 5.49 -31.58 -6.21
N ALA A 269 5.75 -30.33 -6.56
CA ALA A 269 6.17 -29.94 -7.90
C ALA A 269 7.47 -30.66 -8.33
N ARG A 270 8.47 -30.74 -7.45
CA ARG A 270 9.72 -31.45 -7.72
C ARG A 270 9.51 -32.95 -7.94
N GLU A 271 8.64 -33.58 -7.16
CA GLU A 271 8.35 -34.99 -7.34
C GLU A 271 7.59 -35.23 -8.65
N MET A 272 6.66 -34.35 -9.02
CA MET A 272 5.98 -34.43 -10.33
C MET A 272 6.97 -34.33 -11.48
N GLN A 273 7.91 -33.38 -11.46
CA GLN A 273 8.93 -33.21 -12.50
C GLN A 273 9.84 -34.45 -12.62
N ARG A 274 10.21 -35.06 -11.50
CA ARG A 274 11.09 -36.25 -11.49
C ARG A 274 10.43 -37.51 -12.07
N HIS A 275 9.10 -37.59 -11.97
CA HIS A 275 8.35 -38.77 -12.32
C HIS A 275 7.55 -38.64 -13.62
N THR A 276 7.70 -37.52 -14.34
CA THR A 276 7.15 -37.27 -15.68
C THR A 276 8.25 -37.27 -16.72
N ARG A 277 7.92 -37.62 -17.97
CA ARG A 277 8.84 -37.61 -19.12
C ARG A 277 8.96 -36.18 -19.65
N ASP A 278 10.00 -35.92 -20.46
CA ASP A 278 10.20 -34.60 -21.08
C ASP A 278 9.05 -34.17 -22.00
N ILE A 279 8.32 -35.14 -22.59
CA ILE A 279 7.14 -34.90 -23.43
C ILE A 279 5.86 -34.61 -22.63
N ASP A 280 5.85 -35.00 -21.35
CA ASP A 280 4.74 -34.75 -20.44
C ASP A 280 4.83 -33.33 -19.86
N CYS A 281 3.70 -32.79 -19.41
CA CYS A 281 3.69 -31.45 -18.87
C CYS A 281 3.03 -31.41 -17.49
N PRO A 282 3.79 -31.42 -16.39
CA PRO A 282 3.27 -31.11 -15.07
C PRO A 282 3.03 -29.62 -14.93
N ALA A 283 1.92 -29.25 -14.30
CA ALA A 283 1.50 -27.87 -14.12
C ALA A 283 0.85 -27.66 -12.75
N ARG A 284 0.94 -26.42 -12.24
CA ARG A 284 0.10 -25.96 -11.14
C ARG A 284 -1.18 -25.34 -11.72
N TRP A 285 -2.32 -25.98 -11.43
CA TRP A 285 -3.62 -25.57 -11.96
C TRP A 285 -4.32 -24.51 -11.10
N GLY A 286 -4.17 -24.60 -9.78
CA GLY A 286 -4.77 -23.72 -8.79
C GLY A 286 -3.89 -23.54 -7.56
N GLY A 287 -4.46 -23.11 -6.45
CA GLY A 287 -3.76 -22.91 -5.18
C GLY A 287 -2.99 -24.13 -4.73
N GLU A 288 -3.71 -25.24 -4.53
CA GLU A 288 -3.19 -26.55 -4.09
C GLU A 288 -3.43 -27.64 -5.15
N GLU A 289 -4.00 -27.25 -6.32
CA GLU A 289 -4.34 -28.15 -7.41
C GLU A 289 -3.19 -28.26 -8.42
N PHE A 290 -2.90 -29.48 -8.83
CA PHE A 290 -1.90 -29.81 -9.85
C PHE A 290 -2.52 -30.59 -10.99
N LEU A 291 -2.01 -30.35 -12.20
CA LEU A 291 -2.46 -31.05 -13.41
C LEU A 291 -1.23 -31.64 -14.12
N ILE A 292 -1.35 -32.84 -14.66
CA ILE A 292 -0.33 -33.45 -15.50
C ILE A 292 -0.97 -33.84 -16.83
N MET A 293 -0.40 -33.38 -17.91
CA MET A 293 -0.70 -33.82 -19.27
C MET A 293 0.30 -34.91 -19.64
N LEU A 294 -0.20 -36.12 -19.90
CA LEU A 294 0.59 -37.27 -20.36
C LEU A 294 0.33 -37.49 -21.86
N VAL A 295 1.33 -37.21 -22.67
CA VAL A 295 1.25 -37.36 -24.12
C VAL A 295 1.44 -38.81 -24.51
N GLU A 296 0.72 -39.28 -25.55
CA GLU A 296 0.78 -40.69 -26.06
C GLU A 296 0.63 -41.72 -24.95
N THR A 297 -0.25 -41.45 -24.01
CA THR A 297 -0.50 -42.31 -22.84
C THR A 297 -1.99 -42.65 -22.73
N ASP A 298 -2.27 -43.93 -22.72
CA ASP A 298 -3.63 -44.45 -22.53
C ASP A 298 -4.07 -44.32 -21.05
N ARG A 299 -5.38 -44.54 -20.83
CA ARG A 299 -5.99 -44.42 -19.50
C ARG A 299 -5.39 -45.34 -18.47
N GLU A 300 -5.05 -46.59 -18.85
CA GLU A 300 -4.50 -47.56 -17.88
C GLU A 300 -3.08 -47.21 -17.49
N SER A 301 -2.24 -46.84 -18.44
CA SER A 301 -0.90 -46.34 -18.23
C SER A 301 -0.92 -45.06 -17.41
N GLY A 302 -1.81 -44.12 -17.72
CA GLY A 302 -1.99 -42.88 -16.94
C GLY A 302 -2.39 -43.14 -15.48
N ARG A 303 -3.27 -44.15 -15.22
CA ARG A 303 -3.61 -44.56 -13.88
C ARG A 303 -2.41 -45.09 -13.08
N LYS A 304 -1.54 -45.85 -13.74
CA LYS A 304 -0.28 -46.33 -13.09
C LYS A 304 0.66 -45.17 -12.72
N VAL A 305 0.76 -44.15 -13.59
CA VAL A 305 1.54 -42.94 -13.31
C VAL A 305 0.93 -42.17 -12.13
N ALA A 306 -0.38 -41.97 -12.12
CA ALA A 306 -1.09 -41.27 -11.04
C ALA A 306 -0.87 -41.96 -9.68
N GLU A 307 -1.03 -43.30 -9.61
CA GLU A 307 -0.87 -44.04 -8.36
C GLU A 307 0.59 -44.05 -7.87
N ARG A 308 1.54 -44.17 -8.78
CA ARG A 308 2.97 -44.06 -8.44
C ARG A 308 3.29 -42.67 -7.86
N LEU A 309 2.81 -41.59 -8.49
CA LEU A 309 3.00 -40.23 -7.99
C LEU A 309 2.36 -40.03 -6.61
N ARG A 310 1.12 -40.49 -6.45
CA ARG A 310 0.42 -40.42 -5.16
C ARG A 310 1.20 -41.10 -4.05
N GLN A 311 1.71 -42.31 -4.29
CA GLN A 311 2.51 -43.06 -3.31
C GLN A 311 3.82 -42.36 -3.01
N THR A 312 4.52 -41.84 -4.01
CA THR A 312 5.79 -41.11 -3.84
C THR A 312 5.58 -39.84 -3.02
N ILE A 313 4.56 -39.06 -3.36
CA ILE A 313 4.26 -37.83 -2.62
C ILE A 313 3.84 -38.13 -1.19
N ALA A 314 3.00 -39.15 -0.97
CA ALA A 314 2.58 -39.58 0.38
C ALA A 314 3.71 -40.10 1.23
N ALA A 315 4.73 -40.79 0.65
CA ALA A 315 5.91 -41.28 1.36
C ALA A 315 6.93 -40.19 1.71
N THR A 316 6.77 -39.01 1.14
CA THR A 316 7.71 -37.89 1.31
C THR A 316 7.26 -37.08 2.53
N ARG A 317 7.73 -37.43 3.72
CA ARG A 317 7.52 -36.70 4.98
C ARG A 317 8.44 -35.48 5.10
#